data_d038f8747ece9f914f37ac0b978bad02
#
_entry.id   d038f8747ece9f914f37ac0b978bad02
#
_cell.length_a   1.000
_cell.length_b   1.000
_cell.length_c   1.000
_cell.angle_alpha   90.00
_cell.angle_beta   90.00
_cell.angle_gamma   90.00
#
_symmetry.space_group_name_H-M   'P 1'
#
loop_
_entity.id
_entity.type
_entity.pdbx_description
1 polymer ?
#
loop_
_entity_poly.entity_id
_entity_poly.type
_entity_poly.pdbx_seq_one_letter_code
_entity_poly.pdbx_strand_id
1 'polypeptide(L)'
;MAQVGEIFLIALLFFTLVFVLNWIRLRRQVRPFRKYGLAVGTVLILFEIVSVVLFFESLRGVSLFSILLADGWTFIRLAAFTIVGTYYAWQSGHLAFPLLMRRFPVTPAAQSAAGSASPAASTAPLQPPPNGPPSLAGVNLTPPAVGEATPGTIRLDDQSPLPARENAAATLPVMEMPSRPSVTPPQALGATLIVVAGALLYTVVLFTVTTPRLSQIVRSLTDFDTAQLGLGSTVTLATLLLVLQVGFAEEIIFRLGIQNFLAVHFKWQGQRFRIAIAATAALWAMGHSGMLDPDWVKLAQIFPVGLALGWLYDRFGIESAILAHGLFNVAGLILTPSLIS
;
A
#
# COMPACT_ATOMS: atom_id res chain seq x y z
N MET A 1 14.98 19.31 -14.95
CA MET A 1 14.22 19.17 -13.69
C MET A 1 12.72 19.07 -13.88
N ALA A 2 12.08 19.87 -14.72
CA ALA A 2 10.65 19.71 -15.05
C ALA A 2 10.28 18.25 -15.44
N GLN A 3 11.14 17.59 -16.22
CA GLN A 3 10.90 16.20 -16.66
C GLN A 3 10.78 15.17 -15.53
N VAL A 4 11.50 15.32 -14.41
CA VAL A 4 11.43 14.35 -13.28
C VAL A 4 10.09 14.46 -12.57
N GLY A 5 9.61 15.67 -12.34
CA GLY A 5 8.29 15.92 -11.75
C GLY A 5 7.14 15.42 -12.65
N GLU A 6 7.27 15.58 -13.96
CA GLU A 6 6.30 15.07 -14.93
C GLU A 6 6.26 13.54 -14.93
N ILE A 7 7.42 12.87 -14.94
CA ILE A 7 7.51 11.41 -14.85
C ILE A 7 6.86 10.91 -13.55
N PHE A 8 7.12 11.59 -12.44
CA PHE A 8 6.50 11.26 -11.16
C PHE A 8 4.98 11.38 -11.20
N LEU A 9 4.47 12.49 -11.74
CA LEU A 9 3.03 12.72 -11.87
C LEU A 9 2.36 11.65 -12.74
N ILE A 10 2.96 11.32 -13.88
CA ILE A 10 2.49 10.25 -14.76
C ILE A 10 2.47 8.90 -14.04
N ALA A 11 3.53 8.58 -13.29
CA ALA A 11 3.60 7.36 -12.52
C ALA A 11 2.50 7.31 -11.43
N LEU A 12 2.27 8.42 -10.73
CA LEU A 12 1.24 8.51 -9.70
C LEU A 12 -0.17 8.36 -10.27
N LEU A 13 -0.45 8.97 -11.43
CA LEU A 13 -1.71 8.81 -12.16
C LEU A 13 -1.92 7.37 -12.62
N PHE A 14 -0.86 6.74 -13.16
CA PHE A 14 -0.88 5.33 -13.54
C PHE A 14 -1.22 4.43 -12.35
N PHE A 15 -0.53 4.56 -11.23
CA PHE A 15 -0.83 3.78 -10.03
C PHE A 15 -2.25 4.05 -9.53
N THR A 16 -2.70 5.31 -9.52
CA THR A 16 -4.07 5.65 -9.13
C THR A 16 -5.09 4.90 -9.98
N LEU A 17 -4.93 4.92 -11.29
CA LEU A 17 -5.81 4.20 -12.21
C LEU A 17 -5.76 2.69 -11.95
N VAL A 18 -4.57 2.12 -11.80
CA VAL A 18 -4.38 0.69 -11.50
C VAL A 18 -5.09 0.30 -10.21
N PHE A 19 -4.99 1.10 -9.15
CA PHE A 19 -5.63 0.80 -7.87
C PHE A 19 -7.15 0.90 -7.94
N VAL A 20 -7.69 1.92 -8.62
CA VAL A 20 -9.14 2.05 -8.83
C VAL A 20 -9.69 0.89 -9.67
N LEU A 21 -9.02 0.54 -10.75
CA LEU A 21 -9.42 -0.61 -11.58
C LEU A 21 -9.34 -1.94 -10.82
N ASN A 22 -8.28 -2.14 -10.01
CA ASN A 22 -8.17 -3.32 -9.17
C ASN A 22 -9.23 -3.36 -8.07
N TRP A 23 -9.62 -2.23 -7.49
CA TRP A 23 -10.76 -2.18 -6.56
C TRP A 23 -12.04 -2.68 -7.22
N ILE A 24 -12.33 -2.23 -8.45
CA ILE A 24 -13.51 -2.67 -9.20
C ILE A 24 -13.41 -4.16 -9.55
N ARG A 25 -12.26 -4.59 -10.09
CA ARG A 25 -12.01 -5.98 -10.52
C ARG A 25 -12.04 -6.96 -9.35
N LEU A 26 -11.39 -6.62 -8.25
CA LEU A 26 -11.21 -7.47 -7.07
C LEU A 26 -12.29 -7.24 -6.01
N ARG A 27 -13.42 -6.61 -6.35
CA ARG A 27 -14.46 -6.16 -5.41
C ARG A 27 -14.92 -7.21 -4.40
N ARG A 28 -14.94 -8.49 -4.78
CA ARG A 28 -15.31 -9.60 -3.89
C ARG A 28 -14.19 -9.95 -2.92
N GLN A 29 -12.96 -9.98 -3.39
CA GLN A 29 -11.76 -10.35 -2.62
C GLN A 29 -11.38 -9.26 -1.62
N VAL A 30 -11.53 -7.97 -2.00
CA VAL A 30 -11.20 -6.83 -1.15
C VAL A 30 -12.33 -6.45 -0.17
N ARG A 31 -13.50 -7.10 -0.26
CA ARG A 31 -14.65 -6.81 0.62
C ARG A 31 -14.31 -6.84 2.13
N PRO A 32 -13.51 -7.81 2.64
CA PRO A 32 -13.15 -7.84 4.06
C PRO A 32 -12.33 -6.63 4.51
N PHE A 33 -11.62 -5.97 3.59
CA PHE A 33 -10.72 -4.85 3.87
C PHE A 33 -11.40 -3.47 3.79
N ARG A 34 -12.66 -3.40 3.32
CA ARG A 34 -13.40 -2.13 3.18
C ARG A 34 -13.51 -1.34 4.49
N LYS A 35 -13.63 -2.03 5.62
CA LYS A 35 -13.68 -1.37 6.93
C LYS A 35 -12.44 -0.54 7.24
N TYR A 36 -11.26 -0.99 6.79
CA TYR A 36 -10.00 -0.25 6.96
C TYR A 36 -9.97 0.97 6.04
N GLY A 37 -10.41 0.82 4.78
CA GLY A 37 -10.55 1.95 3.86
C GLY A 37 -11.51 3.01 4.37
N LEU A 38 -12.65 2.60 4.94
CA LEU A 38 -13.60 3.52 5.55
C LEU A 38 -13.00 4.22 6.77
N ALA A 39 -12.33 3.49 7.68
CA ALA A 39 -11.71 4.08 8.87
C ALA A 39 -10.63 5.10 8.49
N VAL A 40 -9.74 4.74 7.58
CA VAL A 40 -8.69 5.65 7.06
C VAL A 40 -9.31 6.84 6.35
N GLY A 41 -10.29 6.61 5.47
CA GLY A 41 -11.00 7.68 4.77
C GLY A 41 -11.71 8.64 5.72
N THR A 42 -12.34 8.13 6.78
CA THR A 42 -12.99 8.98 7.81
C THR A 42 -11.97 9.85 8.52
N VAL A 43 -10.82 9.30 8.93
CA VAL A 43 -9.75 10.08 9.56
C VAL A 43 -9.26 11.19 8.64
N LEU A 44 -9.01 10.87 7.36
CA LEU A 44 -8.55 11.85 6.37
C LEU A 44 -9.58 12.95 6.09
N ILE A 45 -10.87 12.60 5.97
CA ILE A 45 -11.94 13.60 5.84
C ILE A 45 -12.00 14.52 7.06
N LEU A 46 -11.86 13.97 8.28
CA LEU A 46 -11.84 14.79 9.48
C LEU A 46 -10.66 15.78 9.48
N PHE A 47 -9.47 15.32 9.10
CA PHE A 47 -8.32 16.20 8.91
C PHE A 47 -8.59 17.29 7.87
N GLU A 48 -9.19 16.92 6.73
CA GLU A 48 -9.53 17.85 5.65
C GLU A 48 -10.54 18.90 6.11
N ILE A 49 -11.65 18.48 6.73
CA ILE A 49 -12.66 19.40 7.28
C ILE A 49 -12.04 20.38 8.27
N VAL A 50 -11.20 19.88 9.20
CA VAL A 50 -10.53 20.75 10.18
C VAL A 50 -9.56 21.70 9.47
N SER A 51 -8.79 21.24 8.51
CA SER A 51 -7.89 22.09 7.71
C SER A 51 -8.65 23.17 6.97
N VAL A 52 -9.74 22.81 6.26
CA VAL A 52 -10.59 23.76 5.55
C VAL A 52 -11.18 24.80 6.50
N VAL A 53 -11.68 24.39 7.67
CA VAL A 53 -12.24 25.32 8.66
C VAL A 53 -11.17 26.29 9.18
N LEU A 54 -9.96 25.80 9.48
CA LEU A 54 -8.86 26.63 9.97
C LEU A 54 -8.31 27.59 8.91
N PHE A 55 -8.36 27.21 7.63
CA PHE A 55 -7.92 28.03 6.50
C PHE A 55 -9.05 28.81 5.83
N PHE A 56 -10.29 28.70 6.30
CA PHE A 56 -11.45 29.26 5.60
C PHE A 56 -11.32 30.76 5.30
N GLU A 57 -10.75 31.54 6.19
CA GLU A 57 -10.50 32.96 5.96
C GLU A 57 -9.48 33.22 4.85
N SER A 58 -8.51 32.33 4.73
CA SER A 58 -7.44 32.39 3.72
C SER A 58 -7.90 31.92 2.34
N LEU A 59 -8.95 31.10 2.28
CA LEU A 59 -9.52 30.58 1.04
C LEU A 59 -10.60 31.48 0.42
N ARG A 60 -10.67 32.74 0.83
CA ARG A 60 -11.59 33.73 0.25
C ARG A 60 -11.39 33.82 -1.25
N GLY A 61 -12.42 33.44 -2.01
CA GLY A 61 -12.40 33.43 -3.49
C GLY A 61 -12.27 32.02 -4.11
N VAL A 62 -11.99 30.98 -3.33
CA VAL A 62 -12.01 29.60 -3.83
C VAL A 62 -13.42 29.04 -3.65
N SER A 63 -13.97 28.47 -4.72
CA SER A 63 -15.29 27.83 -4.67
C SER A 63 -15.28 26.60 -3.75
N LEU A 64 -16.19 26.55 -2.78
CA LEU A 64 -16.39 25.37 -1.92
C LEU A 64 -16.61 24.11 -2.76
N PHE A 65 -17.30 24.24 -3.90
CA PHE A 65 -17.50 23.11 -4.82
C PHE A 65 -16.19 22.59 -5.42
N SER A 66 -15.24 23.47 -5.77
CA SER A 66 -13.93 23.07 -6.29
C SER A 66 -13.11 22.33 -5.25
N ILE A 67 -13.17 22.78 -3.98
CA ILE A 67 -12.52 22.10 -2.85
C ILE A 67 -13.13 20.71 -2.67
N LEU A 68 -14.46 20.62 -2.54
CA LEU A 68 -15.16 19.34 -2.36
C LEU A 68 -14.92 18.36 -3.52
N LEU A 69 -14.78 18.84 -4.75
CA LEU A 69 -14.50 18.00 -5.90
C LEU A 69 -13.06 17.43 -5.84
N ALA A 70 -12.08 18.28 -5.52
CA ALA A 70 -10.69 17.86 -5.34
C ALA A 70 -10.54 16.86 -4.18
N ASP A 71 -11.20 17.12 -3.06
CA ASP A 71 -11.21 16.27 -1.86
C ASP A 71 -11.91 14.94 -2.13
N GLY A 72 -13.03 14.96 -2.86
CA GLY A 72 -13.73 13.75 -3.27
C GLY A 72 -12.85 12.81 -4.10
N TRP A 73 -12.06 13.35 -5.03
CA TRP A 73 -11.10 12.56 -5.81
C TRP A 73 -9.96 12.03 -4.95
N THR A 74 -9.43 12.85 -4.05
CA THR A 74 -8.39 12.44 -3.09
C THR A 74 -8.90 11.33 -2.19
N PHE A 75 -10.14 11.44 -1.69
CA PHE A 75 -10.78 10.41 -0.90
C PHE A 75 -10.91 9.08 -1.65
N ILE A 76 -11.45 9.10 -2.90
CA ILE A 76 -11.58 7.88 -3.72
C ILE A 76 -10.22 7.23 -3.94
N ARG A 77 -9.20 8.03 -4.27
CA ARG A 77 -7.83 7.57 -4.46
C ARG A 77 -7.30 6.89 -3.19
N LEU A 78 -7.36 7.56 -2.06
CA LEU A 78 -6.84 7.03 -0.79
C LEU A 78 -7.62 5.81 -0.31
N ALA A 79 -8.94 5.78 -0.51
CA ALA A 79 -9.75 4.59 -0.23
C ALA A 79 -9.33 3.41 -1.11
N ALA A 80 -9.11 3.62 -2.41
CA ALA A 80 -8.63 2.58 -3.32
C ALA A 80 -7.25 2.05 -2.89
N PHE A 81 -6.29 2.95 -2.59
CA PHE A 81 -4.97 2.56 -2.11
C PHE A 81 -5.04 1.82 -0.77
N THR A 82 -5.88 2.26 0.16
CA THR A 82 -6.03 1.58 1.46
C THR A 82 -6.61 0.19 1.30
N ILE A 83 -7.74 0.04 0.57
CA ILE A 83 -8.45 -1.23 0.44
C ILE A 83 -7.62 -2.24 -0.35
N VAL A 84 -7.15 -1.85 -1.53
CA VAL A 84 -6.38 -2.72 -2.42
C VAL A 84 -4.96 -2.94 -1.89
N GLY A 85 -4.35 -1.91 -1.30
CA GLY A 85 -3.05 -2.00 -0.67
C GLY A 85 -3.05 -2.97 0.53
N THR A 86 -4.11 -2.93 1.37
CA THR A 86 -4.28 -3.89 2.47
C THR A 86 -4.43 -5.33 1.94
N TYR A 87 -5.13 -5.53 0.84
CA TYR A 87 -5.23 -6.82 0.18
C TYR A 87 -3.86 -7.30 -0.34
N TYR A 88 -3.08 -6.43 -0.99
CA TYR A 88 -1.73 -6.79 -1.43
C TYR A 88 -0.76 -7.01 -0.27
N ALA A 89 -0.87 -6.23 0.81
CA ALA A 89 -0.11 -6.46 2.03
C ALA A 89 -0.39 -7.86 2.59
N TRP A 90 -1.67 -8.23 2.66
CA TRP A 90 -2.07 -9.58 3.07
C TRP A 90 -1.51 -10.66 2.14
N GLN A 91 -1.54 -10.47 0.81
CA GLN A 91 -0.96 -11.41 -0.15
C GLN A 91 0.57 -11.53 -0.03
N SER A 92 1.26 -10.45 0.30
CA SER A 92 2.72 -10.45 0.51
C SER A 92 3.14 -10.94 1.90
N GLY A 93 2.18 -11.32 2.75
CA GLY A 93 2.44 -11.79 4.12
C GLY A 93 2.73 -10.65 5.11
N HIS A 94 2.32 -9.42 4.79
CA HIS A 94 2.50 -8.25 5.66
C HIS A 94 1.20 -7.92 6.41
N LEU A 95 1.33 -7.53 7.68
CA LEU A 95 0.23 -6.94 8.43
C LEU A 95 0.17 -5.44 8.11
N ALA A 96 -0.87 -5.03 7.36
CA ALA A 96 -1.02 -3.62 7.01
C ALA A 96 -1.19 -2.74 8.27
N PHE A 97 -2.09 -3.14 9.17
CA PHE A 97 -2.44 -2.39 10.37
C PHE A 97 -2.36 -3.28 11.62
N PRO A 98 -1.17 -3.58 12.14
CA PRO A 98 -1.01 -4.54 13.22
C PRO A 98 -1.75 -4.17 14.52
N LEU A 99 -1.85 -2.89 14.87
CA LEU A 99 -2.58 -2.44 16.06
C LEU A 99 -4.09 -2.43 15.82
N LEU A 100 -4.53 -1.93 14.67
CA LEU A 100 -5.95 -1.88 14.32
C LEU A 100 -6.53 -3.29 14.10
N MET A 101 -5.77 -4.19 13.46
CA MET A 101 -6.19 -5.57 13.22
C MET A 101 -6.27 -6.41 14.48
N ARG A 102 -5.48 -6.12 15.53
CA ARG A 102 -5.64 -6.76 16.85
C ARG A 102 -6.98 -6.43 17.49
N ARG A 103 -7.47 -5.21 17.31
CA ARG A 103 -8.78 -4.77 17.85
C ARG A 103 -9.96 -5.28 17.01
N PHE A 104 -9.76 -5.43 15.72
CA PHE A 104 -10.79 -5.84 14.76
C PHE A 104 -10.29 -7.00 13.91
N PRO A 105 -10.12 -8.20 14.49
CA PRO A 105 -9.62 -9.35 13.75
C PRO A 105 -10.50 -9.62 12.53
N VAL A 106 -9.87 -9.80 11.36
CA VAL A 106 -10.55 -10.33 10.19
C VAL A 106 -10.69 -11.83 10.42
N THR A 107 -11.82 -12.26 10.91
CA THR A 107 -12.13 -13.68 10.92
C THR A 107 -12.37 -14.10 9.46
N PRO A 108 -11.53 -14.98 8.87
CA PRO A 108 -11.82 -15.50 7.55
C PRO A 108 -13.18 -16.20 7.62
N ALA A 109 -14.12 -15.79 6.77
CA ALA A 109 -15.45 -16.41 6.70
C ALA A 109 -15.40 -17.95 6.44
N ALA A 110 -14.23 -18.48 6.11
CA ALA A 110 -13.96 -19.89 5.88
C ALA A 110 -13.79 -20.73 7.14
N GLN A 111 -13.45 -20.14 8.30
CA GLN A 111 -13.31 -20.94 9.53
C GLN A 111 -14.65 -21.35 10.15
N SER A 112 -15.72 -20.62 9.85
CA SER A 112 -17.06 -20.98 10.38
C SER A 112 -17.69 -22.20 9.69
N ALA A 113 -17.28 -22.54 8.48
CA ALA A 113 -17.81 -23.69 7.74
C ALA A 113 -17.05 -25.01 8.00
N ALA A 114 -15.79 -24.93 8.44
CA ALA A 114 -14.96 -26.10 8.70
C ALA A 114 -15.13 -26.70 10.12
N GLY A 115 -15.71 -25.91 11.03
CA GLY A 115 -15.89 -26.34 12.44
C GLY A 115 -17.09 -27.26 12.71
N SER A 116 -17.97 -27.52 11.71
CA SER A 116 -19.16 -28.37 11.92
C SER A 116 -19.07 -29.76 11.31
N ALA A 117 -18.00 -30.09 10.60
CA ALA A 117 -17.74 -31.43 10.15
C ALA A 117 -16.85 -32.14 11.18
N SER A 118 -17.47 -32.64 12.27
CA SER A 118 -16.84 -33.62 13.16
C SER A 118 -16.47 -34.83 12.30
N PRO A 119 -15.20 -35.26 12.23
CA PRO A 119 -14.88 -36.48 11.55
C PRO A 119 -15.42 -37.63 12.41
N ALA A 120 -16.52 -38.25 11.96
CA ALA A 120 -16.91 -39.54 12.45
C ALA A 120 -15.70 -40.45 12.30
N ALA A 121 -15.17 -40.91 13.43
CA ALA A 121 -14.02 -41.77 13.50
C ALA A 121 -14.32 -43.07 12.71
N SER A 122 -13.84 -43.12 11.47
CA SER A 122 -13.76 -44.37 10.71
C SER A 122 -12.52 -45.12 11.17
N THR A 123 -12.71 -46.00 12.14
CA THR A 123 -11.75 -47.05 12.49
C THR A 123 -11.78 -48.13 11.42
N ALA A 124 -11.13 -47.92 10.29
CA ALA A 124 -10.78 -48.96 9.34
C ALA A 124 -9.35 -49.45 9.65
N PRO A 125 -9.13 -50.80 9.72
CA PRO A 125 -7.81 -51.37 10.01
C PRO A 125 -6.82 -51.08 8.88
N LEU A 126 -5.63 -50.61 9.27
CA LEU A 126 -4.50 -50.38 8.37
C LEU A 126 -4.09 -51.71 7.72
N GLN A 127 -4.32 -51.86 6.42
CA GLN A 127 -3.68 -52.91 5.61
C GLN A 127 -2.19 -52.56 5.40
N PRO A 128 -1.27 -53.53 5.58
CA PRO A 128 0.15 -53.33 5.31
C PRO A 128 0.39 -53.13 3.80
N PRO A 129 1.39 -52.32 3.40
CA PRO A 129 1.70 -52.09 2.01
C PRO A 129 2.26 -53.34 1.32
N PRO A 130 1.90 -53.64 0.06
CA PRO A 130 2.49 -54.74 -0.69
C PRO A 130 3.92 -54.39 -1.12
N ASN A 131 4.88 -55.16 -0.62
CA ASN A 131 6.27 -55.15 -1.07
C ASN A 131 6.36 -55.83 -2.45
N GLY A 132 6.64 -55.07 -3.51
CA GLY A 132 7.01 -55.61 -4.82
C GLY A 132 7.59 -54.53 -5.71
N PRO A 133 8.77 -54.76 -6.32
CA PRO A 133 9.35 -53.79 -7.25
C PRO A 133 8.55 -53.76 -8.55
N PRO A 134 8.41 -52.56 -9.23
CA PRO A 134 7.70 -52.47 -10.47
C PRO A 134 8.46 -53.14 -11.61
N SER A 135 7.80 -54.12 -12.24
CA SER A 135 8.28 -54.80 -13.47
C SER A 135 8.11 -53.82 -14.66
N LEU A 136 9.21 -53.46 -15.27
CA LEU A 136 9.26 -52.75 -16.56
C LEU A 136 9.15 -53.80 -17.69
N ALA A 137 7.95 -54.07 -18.18
CA ALA A 137 7.76 -54.85 -19.39
C ALA A 137 6.55 -54.30 -20.19
N GLY A 138 6.80 -53.89 -21.40
CA GLY A 138 5.81 -53.81 -22.47
C GLY A 138 5.22 -52.45 -22.80
N VAL A 139 6.00 -51.49 -23.35
CA VAL A 139 5.47 -50.37 -24.13
C VAL A 139 5.32 -50.87 -25.60
N ASN A 140 4.10 -51.23 -25.97
CA ASN A 140 3.76 -51.56 -27.35
C ASN A 140 3.33 -50.34 -28.09
N LEU A 141 4.19 -49.81 -28.99
CA LEU A 141 3.90 -48.69 -29.91
C LEU A 141 3.22 -49.22 -31.14
N THR A 142 1.90 -49.17 -31.19
CA THR A 142 1.12 -49.34 -32.43
C THR A 142 0.64 -48.00 -32.94
N PRO A 143 0.91 -47.60 -34.20
CA PRO A 143 0.43 -46.35 -34.76
C PRO A 143 -1.07 -46.39 -35.02
N PRO A 144 -1.81 -45.25 -34.88
CA PRO A 144 -3.26 -45.20 -35.15
C PRO A 144 -3.53 -45.27 -36.63
N ALA A 145 -4.47 -46.16 -36.99
CA ALA A 145 -5.02 -46.26 -38.35
C ALA A 145 -5.86 -45.04 -38.71
N VAL A 146 -5.64 -44.53 -39.91
CA VAL A 146 -6.42 -43.46 -40.53
C VAL A 146 -7.82 -44.06 -40.87
N GLY A 147 -8.86 -43.63 -40.16
CA GLY A 147 -10.24 -43.93 -40.42
C GLY A 147 -10.93 -42.86 -41.23
N GLU A 148 -11.51 -43.27 -42.37
CA GLU A 148 -12.31 -42.45 -43.29
C GLU A 148 -13.54 -41.84 -42.60
N ALA A 149 -13.75 -40.54 -42.82
CA ALA A 149 -14.89 -39.80 -42.32
C ALA A 149 -16.15 -40.09 -43.15
N THR A 150 -17.12 -40.74 -42.52
CA THR A 150 -18.50 -40.86 -43.08
C THR A 150 -19.33 -39.65 -42.57
N PRO A 151 -20.12 -38.96 -43.41
CA PRO A 151 -20.97 -37.86 -42.97
C PRO A 151 -22.18 -38.39 -42.19
N GLY A 152 -22.12 -38.35 -40.90
CA GLY A 152 -23.21 -38.71 -39.99
C GLY A 152 -24.15 -37.54 -39.70
N THR A 153 -25.40 -37.79 -39.96
CA THR A 153 -26.58 -36.96 -39.71
C THR A 153 -26.61 -36.50 -38.23
N ILE A 154 -26.63 -35.17 -37.98
CA ILE A 154 -26.80 -34.61 -36.65
C ILE A 154 -28.25 -34.84 -36.20
N ARG A 155 -28.47 -35.73 -35.27
CA ARG A 155 -29.74 -35.90 -34.55
C ARG A 155 -29.78 -34.93 -33.37
N LEU A 156 -30.72 -33.96 -33.43
CA LEU A 156 -30.90 -32.83 -32.53
C LEU A 156 -31.76 -33.15 -31.30
N ASP A 157 -31.79 -34.39 -30.83
CA ASP A 157 -32.71 -34.83 -29.75
C ASP A 157 -32.03 -35.45 -28.53
N ASP A 158 -30.79 -35.07 -28.24
CA ASP A 158 -30.17 -35.49 -26.98
C ASP A 158 -30.05 -34.31 -26.00
N GLN A 159 -31.21 -33.95 -25.41
CA GLN A 159 -31.25 -33.08 -24.22
C GLN A 159 -30.80 -33.90 -22.98
N SER A 160 -29.54 -34.32 -22.98
CA SER A 160 -28.93 -34.75 -21.75
C SER A 160 -28.94 -33.56 -20.75
N PRO A 161 -29.53 -33.71 -19.55
CA PRO A 161 -29.51 -32.63 -18.56
C PRO A 161 -28.05 -32.26 -18.30
N LEU A 162 -27.74 -30.99 -18.61
CA LEU A 162 -26.43 -30.41 -18.27
C LEU A 162 -26.08 -30.80 -16.84
N PRO A 163 -24.92 -31.42 -16.59
CA PRO A 163 -24.52 -31.74 -15.24
C PRO A 163 -24.63 -30.48 -14.41
N ALA A 164 -25.39 -30.58 -13.32
CA ALA A 164 -25.56 -29.49 -12.36
C ALA A 164 -24.17 -28.92 -12.10
N ARG A 165 -23.97 -27.68 -12.54
CA ARG A 165 -22.72 -26.95 -12.39
C ARG A 165 -22.53 -26.84 -10.88
N GLU A 166 -21.94 -27.88 -10.33
CA GLU A 166 -21.53 -27.95 -8.94
C GLU A 166 -20.76 -26.65 -8.70
N ASN A 167 -21.39 -25.75 -7.97
CA ASN A 167 -20.77 -24.52 -7.52
C ASN A 167 -19.59 -24.93 -6.62
N ALA A 168 -18.53 -25.40 -7.22
CA ALA A 168 -17.23 -25.45 -6.63
C ALA A 168 -16.89 -23.95 -6.40
N ALA A 169 -17.47 -23.42 -5.32
CA ALA A 169 -16.94 -22.25 -4.68
C ALA A 169 -15.49 -22.62 -4.40
N ALA A 170 -14.61 -22.24 -5.34
CA ALA A 170 -13.18 -22.45 -5.20
C ALA A 170 -12.83 -21.88 -3.83
N THR A 171 -12.72 -22.77 -2.87
CA THR A 171 -12.23 -22.48 -1.53
C THR A 171 -10.82 -21.96 -1.78
N LEU A 172 -10.72 -20.63 -1.75
CA LEU A 172 -9.41 -19.96 -1.82
C LEU A 172 -8.55 -20.64 -0.76
N PRO A 173 -7.35 -21.13 -1.11
CA PRO A 173 -6.49 -21.79 -0.14
C PRO A 173 -6.35 -20.86 1.05
N VAL A 174 -6.66 -21.37 2.25
CA VAL A 174 -6.41 -20.66 3.51
C VAL A 174 -4.90 -20.49 3.57
N MET A 175 -4.46 -19.31 3.17
CA MET A 175 -3.05 -18.96 3.21
C MET A 175 -2.73 -18.74 4.68
N GLU A 176 -2.17 -19.75 5.34
CA GLU A 176 -1.61 -19.58 6.67
C GLU A 176 -0.60 -18.45 6.59
N MET A 177 -0.92 -17.34 7.28
CA MET A 177 0.04 -16.24 7.38
C MET A 177 1.29 -16.75 8.09
N PRO A 178 2.48 -16.56 7.51
CA PRO A 178 3.71 -16.91 8.21
C PRO A 178 3.69 -16.22 9.57
N SER A 179 3.93 -17.02 10.64
CA SER A 179 3.96 -16.54 12.02
C SER A 179 5.12 -15.55 12.18
N ARG A 180 4.83 -14.26 11.96
CA ARG A 180 5.80 -13.22 12.27
C ARG A 180 5.92 -13.07 13.78
N PRO A 181 7.13 -12.83 14.32
CA PRO A 181 7.29 -12.58 15.74
C PRO A 181 6.36 -11.44 16.16
N SER A 182 5.64 -11.62 17.26
CA SER A 182 4.69 -10.65 17.77
C SER A 182 5.46 -9.38 18.18
N VAL A 183 5.32 -8.33 17.37
CA VAL A 183 5.90 -7.03 17.69
C VAL A 183 5.09 -6.40 18.81
N THR A 184 5.77 -5.99 19.88
CA THR A 184 5.11 -5.27 20.98
C THR A 184 5.03 -3.77 20.66
N PRO A 185 3.98 -3.05 21.14
CA PRO A 185 3.86 -1.61 20.93
C PRO A 185 5.08 -0.80 21.38
N PRO A 186 5.73 -1.10 22.53
CA PRO A 186 6.96 -0.40 22.94
C PRO A 186 8.13 -0.58 21.96
N GLN A 187 8.29 -1.77 21.38
CA GLN A 187 9.34 -2.01 20.38
C GLN A 187 9.09 -1.21 19.11
N ALA A 188 7.83 -1.16 18.65
CA ALA A 188 7.43 -0.37 17.48
C ALA A 188 7.69 1.13 17.73
N LEU A 189 7.29 1.65 18.90
CA LEU A 189 7.53 3.04 19.26
C LEU A 189 9.03 3.34 19.38
N GLY A 190 9.80 2.50 20.04
CA GLY A 190 11.25 2.66 20.18
C GLY A 190 11.96 2.71 18.82
N ALA A 191 11.63 1.79 17.91
CA ALA A 191 12.16 1.79 16.56
C ALA A 191 11.76 3.04 15.77
N THR A 192 10.50 3.48 15.89
CA THR A 192 9.99 4.72 15.29
C THR A 192 10.81 5.93 15.73
N LEU A 193 11.02 6.10 17.03
CA LEU A 193 11.78 7.23 17.58
C LEU A 193 13.26 7.20 17.15
N ILE A 194 13.88 6.02 17.09
CA ILE A 194 15.27 5.87 16.60
C ILE A 194 15.36 6.29 15.12
N VAL A 195 14.41 5.85 14.30
CA VAL A 195 14.37 6.23 12.88
C VAL A 195 14.19 7.74 12.72
N VAL A 196 13.27 8.34 13.46
CA VAL A 196 13.04 9.80 13.41
C VAL A 196 14.29 10.56 13.84
N ALA A 197 14.89 10.19 14.97
CA ALA A 197 16.11 10.84 15.46
C ALA A 197 17.27 10.72 14.46
N GLY A 198 17.47 9.52 13.88
CA GLY A 198 18.48 9.28 12.84
C GLY A 198 18.23 10.09 11.56
N ALA A 199 16.99 10.16 11.09
CA ALA A 199 16.60 10.93 9.92
C ALA A 199 16.79 12.44 10.12
N LEU A 200 16.46 12.94 11.31
CA LEU A 200 16.66 14.35 11.68
C LEU A 200 18.15 14.69 11.78
N LEU A 201 18.92 13.87 12.48
CA LEU A 201 20.37 14.06 12.57
C LEU A 201 21.02 14.06 11.19
N TYR A 202 20.67 13.09 10.35
CA TYR A 202 21.13 13.03 8.97
C TYR A 202 20.75 14.29 8.17
N THR A 203 19.51 14.77 8.30
CA THR A 203 19.04 16.00 7.64
C THR A 203 19.84 17.22 8.11
N VAL A 204 20.03 17.38 9.42
CA VAL A 204 20.81 18.49 9.98
C VAL A 204 22.25 18.48 9.44
N VAL A 205 22.92 17.33 9.48
CA VAL A 205 24.29 17.20 8.94
C VAL A 205 24.33 17.52 7.46
N LEU A 206 23.43 16.92 6.65
CA LEU A 206 23.37 17.14 5.23
C LEU A 206 23.18 18.63 4.90
N PHE A 207 22.22 19.30 5.54
CA PHE A 207 21.88 20.70 5.27
C PHE A 207 22.99 21.65 5.76
N THR A 208 23.61 21.36 6.91
CA THR A 208 24.76 22.13 7.39
C THR A 208 25.95 22.07 6.42
N VAL A 209 26.22 20.90 5.84
CA VAL A 209 27.34 20.71 4.90
C VAL A 209 27.04 21.31 3.54
N THR A 210 25.80 21.17 3.06
CA THR A 210 25.43 21.57 1.69
C THR A 210 24.84 22.96 1.59
N THR A 211 24.40 23.56 2.73
CA THR A 211 23.75 24.89 2.80
C THR A 211 22.72 25.12 1.67
N PRO A 212 21.69 24.25 1.56
CA PRO A 212 20.75 24.35 0.46
C PRO A 212 19.86 25.58 0.59
N ARG A 213 19.31 26.02 -0.56
CA ARG A 213 18.34 27.09 -0.60
C ARG A 213 17.00 26.56 -1.09
N LEU A 214 15.91 27.23 -0.74
CA LEU A 214 14.63 26.94 -1.38
C LEU A 214 14.73 27.24 -2.87
N SER A 215 14.21 26.34 -3.70
CA SER A 215 14.16 26.58 -5.15
C SER A 215 13.32 27.83 -5.47
N GLN A 216 13.54 28.42 -6.62
CA GLN A 216 12.78 29.60 -7.05
C GLN A 216 11.28 29.30 -7.16
N ILE A 217 10.92 28.06 -7.59
CA ILE A 217 9.52 27.63 -7.67
C ILE A 217 8.88 27.59 -6.28
N VAL A 218 9.55 26.97 -5.30
CA VAL A 218 9.03 26.91 -3.93
C VAL A 218 8.94 28.29 -3.32
N ARG A 219 9.95 29.15 -3.52
CA ARG A 219 9.89 30.53 -3.04
C ARG A 219 8.70 31.29 -3.60
N SER A 220 8.44 31.20 -4.90
CA SER A 220 7.29 31.89 -5.50
C SER A 220 5.95 31.38 -4.99
N LEU A 221 5.83 30.07 -4.71
CA LEU A 221 4.64 29.46 -4.08
C LEU A 221 4.52 29.90 -2.62
N THR A 222 5.63 29.88 -1.86
CA THR A 222 5.64 30.28 -0.45
C THR A 222 5.31 31.77 -0.30
N ASP A 223 5.82 32.62 -1.16
CA ASP A 223 5.51 34.05 -1.17
C ASP A 223 4.02 34.28 -1.50
N PHE A 224 3.48 33.54 -2.46
CA PHE A 224 2.06 33.56 -2.79
C PHE A 224 1.20 33.06 -1.62
N ASP A 225 1.55 31.90 -1.05
CA ASP A 225 0.84 31.30 0.07
C ASP A 225 0.95 32.17 1.34
N THR A 226 2.11 32.75 1.61
CA THR A 226 2.32 33.67 2.75
C THR A 226 1.47 34.93 2.60
N ALA A 227 1.40 35.48 1.40
CA ALA A 227 0.61 36.68 1.12
C ALA A 227 -0.89 36.41 1.08
N GLN A 228 -1.31 35.25 0.53
CA GLN A 228 -2.71 34.91 0.33
C GLN A 228 -3.32 34.15 1.52
N LEU A 229 -2.53 33.28 2.17
CA LEU A 229 -3.00 32.35 3.21
C LEU A 229 -2.61 32.82 4.62
N GLY A 230 -1.88 33.93 4.76
CA GLY A 230 -1.39 34.39 6.06
C GLY A 230 -0.45 33.38 6.74
N LEU A 231 0.14 32.46 5.97
CA LEU A 231 1.09 31.49 6.45
C LEU A 231 2.44 32.19 6.67
N GLY A 232 2.51 33.01 7.72
CA GLY A 232 3.78 33.54 8.20
C GLY A 232 4.72 32.42 8.64
N SER A 233 5.95 32.76 9.00
CA SER A 233 6.98 31.87 9.55
C SER A 233 6.60 31.15 10.87
N THR A 234 5.35 31.30 11.32
CA THR A 234 4.85 30.74 12.58
C THR A 234 4.21 29.39 12.36
N VAL A 235 4.63 28.40 13.14
CA VAL A 235 3.99 27.09 13.19
C VAL A 235 2.57 27.25 13.75
N THR A 236 1.56 27.08 12.90
CA THR A 236 0.15 27.13 13.27
C THR A 236 -0.41 25.72 13.44
N LEU A 237 -1.54 25.57 14.14
CA LEU A 237 -2.24 24.29 14.22
C LEU A 237 -2.62 23.76 12.81
N ALA A 238 -2.97 24.66 11.90
CA ALA A 238 -3.31 24.34 10.53
C ALA A 238 -2.12 23.73 9.77
N THR A 239 -0.92 24.33 9.86
CA THR A 239 0.29 23.78 9.22
C THR A 239 0.71 22.45 9.83
N LEU A 240 0.54 22.29 11.16
CA LEU A 240 0.77 20.98 11.80
C LEU A 240 -0.16 19.90 11.28
N LEU A 241 -1.46 20.19 11.17
CA LEU A 241 -2.43 19.23 10.65
C LEU A 241 -2.15 18.90 9.17
N LEU A 242 -1.79 19.89 8.36
CA LEU A 242 -1.46 19.69 6.95
C LEU A 242 -0.26 18.75 6.79
N VAL A 243 0.85 18.98 7.49
CA VAL A 243 2.04 18.12 7.36
C VAL A 243 1.81 16.70 7.89
N LEU A 244 0.96 16.54 8.91
CA LEU A 244 0.54 15.22 9.39
C LEU A 244 -0.34 14.49 8.37
N GLN A 245 -1.30 15.22 7.77
CA GLN A 245 -2.20 14.68 6.72
C GLN A 245 -1.39 14.22 5.49
N VAL A 246 -0.46 15.06 5.01
CA VAL A 246 0.41 14.72 3.88
C VAL A 246 1.22 13.47 4.18
N GLY A 247 1.90 13.42 5.33
CA GLY A 247 2.67 12.24 5.74
C GLY A 247 1.82 10.97 5.82
N PHE A 248 0.61 11.08 6.36
CA PHE A 248 -0.34 9.96 6.43
C PHE A 248 -0.75 9.48 5.03
N ALA A 249 -1.15 10.40 4.14
CA ALA A 249 -1.57 10.09 2.77
C ALA A 249 -0.45 9.44 1.96
N GLU A 250 0.77 9.96 2.09
CA GLU A 250 1.94 9.42 1.40
C GLU A 250 2.28 8.00 1.86
N GLU A 251 2.21 7.70 3.16
CA GLU A 251 2.45 6.33 3.63
C GLU A 251 1.41 5.34 3.10
N ILE A 252 0.14 5.74 3.01
CA ILE A 252 -0.90 4.92 2.39
C ILE A 252 -0.62 4.67 0.90
N ILE A 253 -0.21 5.69 0.18
CA ILE A 253 0.07 5.57 -1.27
C ILE A 253 1.32 4.73 -1.49
N PHE A 254 2.43 5.10 -0.85
CA PHE A 254 3.74 4.52 -1.17
C PHE A 254 3.99 3.20 -0.46
N ARG A 255 3.77 3.10 0.85
CA ARG A 255 4.11 1.89 1.62
C ARG A 255 3.01 0.85 1.56
N LEU A 256 1.78 1.24 1.89
CA LEU A 256 0.67 0.30 1.83
C LEU A 256 0.29 -0.06 0.39
N GLY A 257 0.24 0.93 -0.50
CA GLY A 257 -0.14 0.75 -1.90
C GLY A 257 1.01 0.23 -2.76
N ILE A 258 1.84 1.14 -3.26
CA ILE A 258 2.81 0.87 -4.34
C ILE A 258 3.82 -0.20 -3.92
N GLN A 259 4.39 -0.14 -2.71
CA GLN A 259 5.38 -1.10 -2.23
C GLN A 259 4.83 -2.54 -2.23
N ASN A 260 3.60 -2.76 -1.72
CA ASN A 260 2.98 -4.09 -1.74
C ASN A 260 2.54 -4.51 -3.15
N PHE A 261 2.07 -3.57 -3.98
CA PHE A 261 1.77 -3.84 -5.38
C PHE A 261 3.00 -4.38 -6.12
N LEU A 262 4.14 -3.70 -6.00
CA LEU A 262 5.40 -4.15 -6.60
C LEU A 262 5.83 -5.51 -6.05
N ALA A 263 5.72 -5.71 -4.72
CA ALA A 263 6.08 -6.97 -4.08
C ALA A 263 5.26 -8.16 -4.61
N VAL A 264 3.97 -7.98 -4.83
CA VAL A 264 3.08 -9.04 -5.34
C VAL A 264 3.30 -9.26 -6.83
N HIS A 265 3.29 -8.21 -7.66
CA HIS A 265 3.35 -8.35 -9.11
C HIS A 265 4.72 -8.81 -9.63
N PHE A 266 5.81 -8.34 -9.02
CA PHE A 266 7.17 -8.76 -9.37
C PHE A 266 7.68 -9.93 -8.51
N LYS A 267 6.82 -10.49 -7.64
CA LYS A 267 7.20 -11.58 -6.73
C LYS A 267 8.41 -11.22 -5.85
N TRP A 268 8.52 -9.96 -5.45
CA TRP A 268 9.56 -9.46 -4.56
C TRP A 268 9.16 -9.66 -3.08
N GLN A 269 8.98 -10.92 -2.69
CA GLN A 269 8.59 -11.32 -1.33
C GLN A 269 9.80 -11.82 -0.53
N GLY A 270 9.67 -11.94 0.78
CA GLY A 270 10.74 -12.35 1.67
C GLY A 270 11.95 -11.41 1.59
N GLN A 271 13.14 -11.92 1.35
CA GLN A 271 14.36 -11.10 1.25
C GLN A 271 14.32 -10.09 0.09
N ARG A 272 13.63 -10.43 -1.01
CA ARG A 272 13.50 -9.54 -2.18
C ARG A 272 12.56 -8.36 -1.91
N PHE A 273 11.80 -8.36 -0.82
CA PHE A 273 10.95 -7.23 -0.45
C PHE A 273 11.74 -5.93 -0.28
N ARG A 274 13.03 -6.03 0.07
CA ARG A 274 13.95 -4.88 0.10
C ARG A 274 14.07 -4.14 -1.24
N ILE A 275 13.88 -4.85 -2.36
CA ILE A 275 13.86 -4.23 -3.70
C ILE A 275 12.62 -3.36 -3.84
N ALA A 276 11.44 -3.84 -3.39
CA ALA A 276 10.22 -3.06 -3.40
C ALA A 276 10.35 -1.81 -2.51
N ILE A 277 10.99 -1.93 -1.34
CA ILE A 277 11.31 -0.78 -0.47
C ILE A 277 12.16 0.24 -1.22
N ALA A 278 13.27 -0.19 -1.83
CA ALA A 278 14.18 0.71 -2.54
C ALA A 278 13.53 1.39 -3.75
N ALA A 279 12.78 0.63 -4.56
CA ALA A 279 12.07 1.16 -5.71
C ALA A 279 11.02 2.20 -5.31
N THR A 280 10.28 1.92 -4.23
CA THR A 280 9.26 2.85 -3.73
C THR A 280 9.87 4.07 -3.09
N ALA A 281 10.98 3.93 -2.35
CA ALA A 281 11.73 5.06 -1.79
C ALA A 281 12.29 5.96 -2.89
N ALA A 282 12.82 5.39 -3.98
CA ALA A 282 13.28 6.15 -5.13
C ALA A 282 12.15 6.92 -5.81
N LEU A 283 11.01 6.26 -6.06
CA LEU A 283 9.83 6.92 -6.64
C LEU A 283 9.32 8.06 -5.75
N TRP A 284 9.29 7.85 -4.44
CA TRP A 284 8.88 8.87 -3.48
C TRP A 284 9.86 10.06 -3.45
N ALA A 285 11.16 9.77 -3.47
CA ALA A 285 12.18 10.82 -3.54
C ALA A 285 12.06 11.66 -4.82
N MET A 286 11.79 11.03 -5.98
CA MET A 286 11.55 11.75 -7.24
C MET A 286 10.40 12.74 -7.14
N GLY A 287 9.35 12.45 -6.36
CA GLY A 287 8.25 13.38 -6.10
C GLY A 287 8.66 14.65 -5.35
N HIS A 288 9.84 14.66 -4.75
CA HIS A 288 10.37 15.80 -4.01
C HIS A 288 11.43 16.58 -4.79
N SER A 289 11.66 16.23 -6.07
CA SER A 289 12.59 16.98 -6.92
C SER A 289 12.09 18.42 -7.16
N GLY A 290 13.03 19.34 -7.33
CA GLY A 290 12.72 20.76 -7.58
C GLY A 290 12.40 21.58 -6.32
N MET A 291 12.44 21.00 -5.12
CA MET A 291 12.15 21.73 -3.87
C MET A 291 13.35 22.56 -3.35
N LEU A 292 14.55 22.06 -3.55
CA LEU A 292 15.79 22.72 -3.09
C LEU A 292 16.74 23.00 -4.23
N ASP A 293 17.65 23.92 -4.01
CA ASP A 293 18.80 24.21 -4.85
C ASP A 293 20.09 24.03 -4.03
N PRO A 294 20.98 23.11 -4.43
CA PRO A 294 20.84 22.17 -5.55
C PRO A 294 19.85 21.02 -5.27
N ASP A 295 19.11 20.61 -6.32
CA ASP A 295 18.01 19.63 -6.23
C ASP A 295 18.43 18.26 -5.66
N TRP A 296 19.65 17.81 -5.96
CA TRP A 296 20.16 16.52 -5.48
C TRP A 296 20.17 16.43 -3.94
N VAL A 297 20.26 17.55 -3.23
CA VAL A 297 20.24 17.58 -1.75
C VAL A 297 18.90 17.08 -1.22
N LYS A 298 17.80 17.48 -1.85
CA LYS A 298 16.47 16.99 -1.48
C LYS A 298 16.32 15.50 -1.76
N LEU A 299 16.79 15.04 -2.89
CA LEU A 299 16.78 13.61 -3.23
C LEU A 299 17.65 12.79 -2.26
N ALA A 300 18.84 13.29 -1.93
CA ALA A 300 19.74 12.67 -0.96
C ALA A 300 19.12 12.64 0.45
N GLN A 301 18.36 13.67 0.85
CA GLN A 301 17.64 13.69 2.11
C GLN A 301 16.52 12.64 2.13
N ILE A 302 15.66 12.65 1.13
CA ILE A 302 14.38 11.92 1.15
C ILE A 302 14.56 10.43 0.86
N PHE A 303 15.50 10.04 -0.01
CA PHE A 303 15.68 8.64 -0.37
C PHE A 303 16.05 7.74 0.83
N PRO A 304 17.06 8.06 1.69
CA PRO A 304 17.34 7.26 2.88
C PRO A 304 16.20 7.25 3.90
N VAL A 305 15.50 8.38 4.06
CA VAL A 305 14.30 8.45 4.91
C VAL A 305 13.24 7.49 4.37
N GLY A 306 13.05 7.47 3.05
CA GLY A 306 12.14 6.55 2.37
C GLY A 306 12.46 5.07 2.60
N LEU A 307 13.75 4.71 2.59
CA LEU A 307 14.21 3.36 2.92
C LEU A 307 13.89 3.00 4.38
N ALA A 308 14.13 3.93 5.30
CA ALA A 308 13.87 3.73 6.73
C ALA A 308 12.37 3.57 7.03
N LEU A 309 11.50 4.38 6.39
CA LEU A 309 10.04 4.26 6.51
C LEU A 309 9.54 2.94 5.89
N GLY A 310 10.08 2.53 4.74
CA GLY A 310 9.77 1.23 4.13
C GLY A 310 10.18 0.05 5.01
N TRP A 311 11.33 0.16 5.69
CA TRP A 311 11.77 -0.83 6.67
C TRP A 311 10.89 -0.84 7.93
N LEU A 312 10.49 0.33 8.46
CA LEU A 312 9.53 0.41 9.58
C LEU A 312 8.21 -0.26 9.20
N TYR A 313 7.70 0.00 8.01
CA TYR A 313 6.51 -0.66 7.50
C TYR A 313 6.67 -2.18 7.47
N ASP A 314 7.77 -2.69 6.90
CA ASP A 314 8.05 -4.13 6.82
C ASP A 314 8.08 -4.80 8.19
N ARG A 315 8.66 -4.15 9.20
CA ARG A 315 8.88 -4.73 10.52
C ARG A 315 7.74 -4.50 11.51
N PHE A 316 7.15 -3.31 11.49
CA PHE A 316 6.25 -2.83 12.55
C PHE A 316 4.86 -2.43 12.03
N GLY A 317 4.67 -2.41 10.70
CA GLY A 317 3.41 -2.06 10.06
C GLY A 317 3.29 -0.58 9.72
N ILE A 318 2.17 -0.25 9.03
CA ILE A 318 1.95 1.08 8.47
C ILE A 318 1.82 2.16 9.54
N GLU A 319 1.30 1.82 10.72
CA GLU A 319 1.09 2.76 11.82
C GLU A 319 2.42 3.34 12.32
N SER A 320 3.48 2.52 12.37
CA SER A 320 4.83 2.97 12.74
C SER A 320 5.45 3.87 11.67
N ALA A 321 5.24 3.57 10.40
CA ALA A 321 5.71 4.40 9.31
C ALA A 321 4.98 5.76 9.28
N ILE A 322 3.65 5.78 9.45
CA ILE A 322 2.84 7.00 9.55
C ILE A 322 3.31 7.88 10.72
N LEU A 323 3.50 7.27 11.89
CA LEU A 323 3.96 8.01 13.07
C LEU A 323 5.36 8.59 12.85
N ALA A 324 6.30 7.80 12.30
CA ALA A 324 7.64 8.27 12.01
C ALA A 324 7.64 9.43 11.00
N HIS A 325 6.88 9.28 9.92
CA HIS A 325 6.78 10.30 8.87
C HIS A 325 6.15 11.58 9.41
N GLY A 326 5.04 11.48 10.15
CA GLY A 326 4.39 12.63 10.78
C GLY A 326 5.33 13.38 11.74
N LEU A 327 6.05 12.66 12.61
CA LEU A 327 7.01 13.26 13.53
C LEU A 327 8.19 13.91 12.79
N PHE A 328 8.70 13.26 11.72
CA PHE A 328 9.76 13.82 10.89
C PHE A 328 9.30 15.13 10.20
N ASN A 329 8.08 15.16 9.64
CA ASN A 329 7.52 16.35 9.01
C ASN A 329 7.31 17.50 10.01
N VAL A 330 6.76 17.21 11.19
CA VAL A 330 6.58 18.21 12.26
C VAL A 330 7.93 18.79 12.71
N ALA A 331 8.93 17.93 12.95
CA ALA A 331 10.26 18.38 13.30
C ALA A 331 10.92 19.17 12.15
N GLY A 332 10.73 18.72 10.91
CA GLY A 332 11.17 19.44 9.72
C GLY A 332 10.56 20.84 9.62
N LEU A 333 9.28 20.98 9.87
CA LEU A 333 8.60 22.28 9.86
C LEU A 333 9.22 23.26 10.89
N ILE A 334 9.65 22.75 12.06
CA ILE A 334 10.26 23.56 13.11
C ILE A 334 11.73 23.89 12.80
N LEU A 335 12.49 22.93 12.27
CA LEU A 335 13.93 23.05 12.08
C LEU A 335 14.33 23.71 10.74
N THR A 336 13.52 23.53 9.71
CA THR A 336 13.84 24.01 8.36
C THR A 336 14.15 25.51 8.27
N PRO A 337 13.41 26.43 8.95
CA PRO A 337 13.72 27.85 8.90
C PRO A 337 15.12 28.22 9.41
N SER A 338 15.70 27.39 10.29
CA SER A 338 17.07 27.62 10.82
C SER A 338 18.16 26.94 9.99
N LEU A 339 17.80 26.04 9.09
CA LEU A 339 18.73 25.21 8.31
C LEU A 339 18.83 25.60 6.84
N ILE A 340 17.84 26.30 6.34
CA ILE A 340 17.76 26.74 4.94
C ILE A 340 17.88 28.26 4.87
N SER A 341 18.85 28.74 4.09
CA SER A 341 19.13 30.19 3.89
C SER A 341 18.37 30.76 2.70
#